data_ec187786a406b66e979093d8043684f0
#
_entry.id   ec187786a406b66e979093d8043684f0
#
_cell.length_a   1.000
_cell.length_b   1.000
_cell.length_c   1.000
_cell.angle_alpha   90.00
_cell.angle_beta   90.00
_cell.angle_gamma   90.00
#
_symmetry.space_group_name_H-M   'P 1'
#
loop_
_entity.id
_entity.type
_entity.pdbx_description
1 polymer ?
#
loop_
_entity_poly.entity_id
_entity_poly.type
_entity_poly.pdbx_seq_one_letter_code
_entity_poly.pdbx_strand_id
1 'polypeptide(L)'
;MQCIWSERGQLPAQAQRIRRDVFMQEQGFCDGFDELDNKSWHVLLQTNDKTVGTARMFWERNHVMHIGRVAVCKDARGGGNGARILQACCEKAKVLGANRVILGAQCRAVAFYKKSGFTPYGEIFDDEGCPHQMMEKKL
;
A
#
# COMPACT_ATOMS: atom_id res chain seq x y z
N MET A 1 -4.54 16.11 9.50
CA MET A 1 -4.13 14.83 8.88
C MET A 1 -5.01 14.56 7.68
N GLN A 2 -4.42 14.29 6.54
CA GLN A 2 -5.19 14.04 5.33
C GLN A 2 -4.47 13.10 4.37
N CYS A 3 -5.25 12.39 3.57
CA CYS A 3 -4.76 11.58 2.46
C CYS A 3 -4.95 12.36 1.17
N ILE A 4 -3.88 12.49 0.40
CA ILE A 4 -3.88 13.23 -0.87
C ILE A 4 -3.60 12.24 -1.99
N TRP A 5 -4.50 12.19 -2.99
CA TRP A 5 -4.35 11.32 -4.14
C TRP A 5 -3.73 12.06 -5.32
N SER A 6 -2.77 11.43 -5.99
CA SER A 6 -2.25 11.91 -7.26
C SER A 6 -3.18 11.45 -8.40
N GLU A 7 -3.02 12.04 -9.57
CA GLU A 7 -3.66 11.51 -10.76
C GLU A 7 -3.05 10.16 -11.12
N ARG A 8 -3.83 9.32 -11.80
CA ARG A 8 -3.37 7.99 -12.20
C ARG A 8 -2.09 8.07 -13.03
N GLY A 9 -1.10 7.28 -12.65
CA GLY A 9 0.18 7.21 -13.33
C GLY A 9 1.20 8.24 -12.88
N GLN A 10 0.85 9.13 -11.96
CA GLN A 10 1.77 10.15 -11.46
C GLN A 10 2.28 9.77 -10.07
N LEU A 11 3.55 9.39 -9.99
CA LEU A 11 4.21 9.01 -8.75
C LEU A 11 4.84 10.26 -8.10
N PRO A 12 4.29 10.74 -6.97
CA PRO A 12 4.85 11.92 -6.32
C PRO A 12 6.26 11.69 -5.78
N ALA A 13 7.08 12.75 -5.78
CA ALA A 13 8.44 12.69 -5.25
C ALA A 13 8.47 12.25 -3.78
N GLN A 14 7.50 12.66 -2.98
CA GLN A 14 7.39 12.27 -1.58
C GLN A 14 7.17 10.76 -1.43
N ALA A 15 6.37 10.15 -2.32
CA ALA A 15 6.18 8.71 -2.33
C ALA A 15 7.47 7.98 -2.71
N GLN A 16 8.21 8.51 -3.67
CA GLN A 16 9.49 7.93 -4.07
C GLN A 16 10.47 7.92 -2.90
N ARG A 17 10.57 9.01 -2.18
CA ARG A 17 11.46 9.12 -1.02
C ARG A 17 11.10 8.11 0.05
N ILE A 18 9.81 8.00 0.40
CA ILE A 18 9.35 7.07 1.44
C ILE A 18 9.64 5.62 1.03
N ARG A 19 9.41 5.27 -0.23
CA ARG A 19 9.69 3.92 -0.73
C ARG A 19 11.19 3.58 -0.66
N ARG A 20 12.07 4.53 -1.00
CA ARG A 20 13.51 4.31 -0.88
C ARG A 20 13.91 4.08 0.57
N ASP A 21 13.40 4.90 1.47
CA ASP A 21 13.74 4.81 2.89
C ASP A 21 13.24 3.50 3.50
N VAL A 22 12.00 3.10 3.21
CA VAL A 22 11.37 1.93 3.82
C VAL A 22 11.77 0.63 3.13
N PHE A 23 11.61 0.54 1.81
CA PHE A 23 11.81 -0.72 1.11
C PHE A 23 13.25 -1.00 0.77
N MET A 24 14.02 0.00 0.36
CA MET A 24 15.38 -0.21 -0.09
C MET A 24 16.39 -0.07 1.05
N GLN A 25 16.34 0.98 1.83
CA GLN A 25 17.32 1.22 2.90
C GLN A 25 17.00 0.46 4.18
N GLU A 26 15.76 0.48 4.63
CA GLU A 26 15.37 -0.18 5.87
C GLU A 26 15.19 -1.70 5.71
N GLN A 27 14.52 -2.13 4.64
CA GLN A 27 14.16 -3.55 4.43
C GLN A 27 15.11 -4.28 3.46
N GLY A 28 15.94 -3.55 2.73
CA GLY A 28 16.96 -4.14 1.87
C GLY A 28 16.47 -4.66 0.52
N PHE A 29 15.27 -4.31 0.07
CA PHE A 29 14.81 -4.68 -1.25
C PHE A 29 15.62 -3.93 -2.32
N CYS A 30 15.89 -4.59 -3.44
CA CYS A 30 16.69 -4.02 -4.51
C CYS A 30 15.96 -2.96 -5.32
N ASP A 31 14.63 -3.15 -5.50
CA ASP A 31 13.83 -2.28 -6.34
C ASP A 31 12.44 -2.11 -5.75
N GLY A 32 12.09 -0.87 -5.43
CA GLY A 32 10.76 -0.49 -4.94
C GLY A 32 9.87 0.11 -6.03
N PHE A 33 10.37 0.17 -7.29
CA PHE A 33 9.71 0.83 -8.41
C PHE A 33 9.54 -0.14 -9.56
N ASP A 34 8.42 -0.05 -10.29
CA ASP A 34 8.16 -0.89 -11.45
C ASP A 34 7.14 -0.21 -12.39
N GLU A 35 6.82 -0.89 -13.50
CA GLU A 35 5.91 -0.35 -14.51
C GLU A 35 4.49 -0.16 -14.01
N LEU A 36 4.10 -0.86 -12.95
CA LEU A 36 2.76 -0.72 -12.36
C LEU A 36 2.54 0.68 -11.81
N ASP A 37 3.59 1.42 -11.49
CA ASP A 37 3.48 2.81 -11.05
C ASP A 37 2.79 3.69 -12.10
N ASN A 38 2.97 3.36 -13.39
CA ASN A 38 2.38 4.12 -14.49
C ASN A 38 0.87 3.88 -14.63
N LYS A 39 0.34 2.84 -13.98
CA LYS A 39 -1.08 2.49 -13.99
C LYS A 39 -1.75 2.74 -12.65
N SER A 40 -0.98 3.17 -11.67
CA SER A 40 -1.44 3.28 -10.29
C SER A 40 -1.91 4.67 -9.92
N TRP A 41 -2.90 4.71 -9.03
CA TRP A 41 -3.16 5.88 -8.20
C TRP A 41 -2.23 5.79 -7.00
N HIS A 42 -1.66 6.93 -6.59
CA HIS A 42 -0.75 7.02 -5.45
C HIS A 42 -1.34 7.92 -4.40
N VAL A 43 -1.30 7.50 -3.14
CA VAL A 43 -1.78 8.28 -2.02
C VAL A 43 -0.62 8.71 -1.14
N LEU A 44 -0.69 9.93 -0.63
CA LEU A 44 0.21 10.45 0.39
C LEU A 44 -0.58 10.70 1.66
N LEU A 45 -0.08 10.22 2.79
CA LEU A 45 -0.62 10.57 4.09
C LEU A 45 0.21 11.71 4.67
N GLN A 46 -0.43 12.84 4.93
CA GLN A 46 0.23 14.03 5.47
C GLN A 46 -0.27 14.36 6.87
N THR A 47 0.67 14.67 7.77
CA THR A 47 0.39 15.12 9.12
C THR A 47 1.27 16.33 9.39
N ASN A 48 0.68 17.46 9.84
CA ASN A 48 1.42 18.67 10.19
C ASN A 48 2.41 19.11 9.09
N ASP A 49 1.93 19.18 7.84
CA ASP A 49 2.72 19.56 6.66
C ASP A 49 3.86 18.61 6.29
N LYS A 50 3.86 17.42 6.89
CA LYS A 50 4.87 16.40 6.61
C LYS A 50 4.22 15.16 6.01
N THR A 51 4.80 14.64 4.93
CA THR A 51 4.35 13.36 4.35
C THR A 51 4.98 12.22 5.15
N VAL A 52 4.14 11.36 5.71
CA VAL A 52 4.58 10.27 6.60
C VAL A 52 4.25 8.88 6.09
N GLY A 53 3.48 8.76 5.03
CA GLY A 53 3.15 7.46 4.48
C GLY A 53 2.68 7.54 3.05
N THR A 54 2.64 6.39 2.39
CA THR A 54 2.20 6.26 1.00
C THR A 54 1.67 4.86 0.72
N ALA A 55 0.93 4.74 -0.38
CA ALA A 55 0.55 3.47 -0.98
C ALA A 55 0.23 3.71 -2.44
N ARG A 56 0.21 2.64 -3.20
CA ARG A 56 -0.30 2.68 -4.58
C ARG A 56 -1.40 1.67 -4.74
N MET A 57 -2.29 1.90 -5.71
CA MET A 57 -3.26 0.88 -6.10
C MET A 57 -3.54 0.94 -7.60
N PHE A 58 -3.81 -0.23 -8.16
CA PHE A 58 -4.08 -0.38 -9.59
C PHE A 58 -5.11 -1.48 -9.80
N TRP A 59 -5.76 -1.45 -10.96
CA TRP A 59 -6.71 -2.50 -11.32
C TRP A 59 -5.98 -3.81 -11.60
N GLU A 60 -6.27 -4.85 -10.80
CA GLU A 60 -5.78 -6.21 -11.06
C GLU A 60 -6.59 -6.85 -12.19
N ARG A 61 -7.90 -6.65 -12.14
CA ARG A 61 -8.88 -7.05 -13.14
C ARG A 61 -10.18 -6.27 -12.84
N ASN A 62 -11.24 -6.52 -13.62
CA ASN A 62 -12.51 -5.83 -13.40
C ASN A 62 -12.99 -5.98 -11.96
N HIS A 63 -13.33 -4.85 -11.35
CA HIS A 63 -13.88 -4.74 -9.99
C HIS A 63 -12.94 -5.20 -8.87
N VAL A 64 -11.67 -5.54 -9.18
CA VAL A 64 -10.68 -5.94 -8.17
C VAL A 64 -9.50 -4.98 -8.20
N MET A 65 -9.31 -4.24 -7.12
CA MET A 65 -8.19 -3.30 -6.98
C MET A 65 -7.06 -3.96 -6.19
N HIS A 66 -5.84 -3.78 -6.67
CA HIS A 66 -4.64 -4.26 -5.98
C HIS A 66 -3.97 -3.09 -5.26
N ILE A 67 -3.79 -3.23 -3.96
CA ILE A 67 -3.07 -2.24 -3.13
C ILE A 67 -1.64 -2.76 -2.94
N GLY A 68 -0.66 -1.89 -3.12
CA GLY A 68 0.73 -2.25 -2.91
C GLY A 68 1.57 -1.08 -2.44
N ARG A 69 2.83 -1.36 -2.17
CA ARG A 69 3.81 -0.35 -1.73
C ARG A 69 3.30 0.49 -0.56
N VAL A 70 2.58 -0.15 0.38
CA VAL A 70 2.14 0.49 1.60
C VAL A 70 3.36 0.71 2.49
N ALA A 71 3.63 1.95 2.83
CA ALA A 71 4.80 2.30 3.62
C ALA A 71 4.51 3.47 4.54
N VAL A 72 4.96 3.37 5.79
CA VAL A 72 4.88 4.44 6.78
C VAL A 72 6.30 4.71 7.26
N CYS A 73 6.69 5.98 7.31
CA CYS A 73 8.00 6.38 7.83
C CYS A 73 8.19 5.84 9.24
N LYS A 74 9.41 5.40 9.53
CA LYS A 74 9.73 4.76 10.81
C LYS A 74 9.25 5.57 12.02
N ASP A 75 9.45 6.88 12.00
CA ASP A 75 9.08 7.75 13.10
C ASP A 75 7.58 7.98 13.24
N ALA A 76 6.79 7.58 12.24
CA ALA A 76 5.34 7.78 12.22
C ALA A 76 4.55 6.49 12.45
N ARG A 77 5.24 5.41 12.82
CA ARG A 77 4.61 4.11 13.09
C ARG A 77 4.03 4.06 14.49
N GLY A 78 3.06 3.14 14.69
CA GLY A 78 2.46 2.91 16.00
C GLY A 78 1.29 3.83 16.33
N GLY A 79 0.96 4.78 15.44
CA GLY A 79 -0.13 5.73 15.67
C GLY A 79 -1.37 5.51 14.80
N GLY A 80 -1.49 4.34 14.15
CA GLY A 80 -2.64 4.04 13.29
C GLY A 80 -2.51 4.62 11.88
N ASN A 81 -1.36 5.14 11.49
CA ASN A 81 -1.17 5.75 10.17
C ASN A 81 -1.30 4.75 9.02
N GLY A 82 -0.77 3.53 9.22
CA GLY A 82 -0.94 2.47 8.23
C GLY A 82 -2.41 2.10 8.00
N ALA A 83 -3.19 2.01 9.08
CA ALA A 83 -4.62 1.72 8.99
C ALA A 83 -5.38 2.84 8.28
N ARG A 84 -4.98 4.09 8.48
CA ARG A 84 -5.57 5.24 7.78
C ARG A 84 -5.33 5.18 6.27
N ILE A 85 -4.11 4.80 5.87
CA ILE A 85 -3.78 4.63 4.46
C ILE A 85 -4.64 3.53 3.84
N LEU A 86 -4.78 2.39 4.51
CA LEU A 86 -5.61 1.29 4.02
C LEU A 86 -7.07 1.69 3.90
N GLN A 87 -7.59 2.42 4.88
CA GLN A 87 -8.96 2.93 4.83
C GLN A 87 -9.16 3.84 3.64
N ALA A 88 -8.24 4.78 3.41
CA ALA A 88 -8.30 5.68 2.26
C ALA A 88 -8.27 4.90 0.94
N CYS A 89 -7.43 3.88 0.85
CA CYS A 89 -7.37 3.03 -0.34
C CYS A 89 -8.69 2.30 -0.58
N CYS A 90 -9.28 1.71 0.45
CA CYS A 90 -10.57 1.00 0.31
C CYS A 90 -11.69 1.95 -0.09
N GLU A 91 -11.75 3.14 0.48
CA GLU A 91 -12.74 4.15 0.14
C GLU A 91 -12.59 4.59 -1.33
N LYS A 92 -11.36 4.88 -1.75
CA LYS A 92 -11.08 5.28 -3.13
C LYS A 92 -11.39 4.16 -4.11
N ALA A 93 -11.00 2.93 -3.79
CA ALA A 93 -11.29 1.76 -4.63
C ALA A 93 -12.79 1.58 -4.84
N LYS A 94 -13.57 1.73 -3.78
CA LYS A 94 -15.04 1.62 -3.87
C LYS A 94 -15.62 2.71 -4.75
N VAL A 95 -15.17 3.95 -4.62
CA VAL A 95 -15.60 5.06 -5.46
C VAL A 95 -15.28 4.79 -6.93
N LEU A 96 -14.14 4.17 -7.21
CA LEU A 96 -13.73 3.83 -8.58
C LEU A 96 -14.44 2.60 -9.16
N GLY A 97 -15.25 1.89 -8.36
CA GLY A 97 -16.05 0.76 -8.83
C GLY A 97 -15.54 -0.61 -8.40
N ALA A 98 -14.57 -0.69 -7.51
CA ALA A 98 -14.11 -1.97 -6.98
C ALA A 98 -15.13 -2.56 -6.01
N ASN A 99 -15.25 -3.89 -6.02
CA ASN A 99 -16.04 -4.62 -5.02
C ASN A 99 -15.14 -5.48 -4.12
N ARG A 100 -13.85 -5.55 -4.44
CA ARG A 100 -12.85 -6.28 -3.67
C ARG A 100 -11.49 -5.61 -3.84
N VAL A 101 -10.70 -5.64 -2.77
CA VAL A 101 -9.30 -5.24 -2.82
C VAL A 101 -8.44 -6.43 -2.41
N ILE A 102 -7.27 -6.56 -3.08
CA ILE A 102 -6.28 -7.59 -2.78
C ILE A 102 -4.92 -6.92 -2.55
N LEU A 103 -4.05 -7.62 -1.85
CA LEU A 103 -2.67 -7.20 -1.65
C LEU A 103 -1.79 -8.40 -1.32
N GLY A 104 -0.49 -8.26 -1.55
CA GLY A 104 0.52 -9.20 -1.09
C GLY A 104 1.17 -8.66 0.18
N ALA A 105 0.89 -9.29 1.31
CA ALA A 105 1.44 -8.86 2.59
C ALA A 105 2.71 -9.61 2.93
N GLN A 106 3.75 -8.90 3.38
CA GLN A 106 4.87 -9.57 4.03
C GLN A 106 4.30 -10.37 5.21
N CYS A 107 4.75 -11.61 5.41
CA CYS A 107 4.15 -12.49 6.44
C CYS A 107 4.16 -11.85 7.83
N ARG A 108 5.20 -11.08 8.15
CA ARG A 108 5.27 -10.35 9.42
C ARG A 108 4.21 -9.26 9.59
N ALA A 109 3.56 -8.84 8.50
CA ALA A 109 2.53 -7.79 8.51
C ALA A 109 1.11 -8.35 8.41
N VAL A 110 0.92 -9.66 8.33
CA VAL A 110 -0.41 -10.27 8.16
C VAL A 110 -1.35 -9.87 9.29
N ALA A 111 -0.89 -9.88 10.54
CA ALA A 111 -1.72 -9.49 11.68
C ALA A 111 -2.22 -8.04 11.57
N PHE A 112 -1.36 -7.14 11.08
CA PHE A 112 -1.72 -5.75 10.84
C PHE A 112 -2.87 -5.63 9.82
N TYR A 113 -2.77 -6.34 8.70
CA TYR A 113 -3.82 -6.31 7.69
C TYR A 113 -5.11 -6.97 8.15
N LYS A 114 -5.02 -8.04 8.96
CA LYS A 114 -6.22 -8.67 9.55
C LYS A 114 -7.01 -7.68 10.39
N LYS A 115 -6.35 -6.82 11.15
CA LYS A 115 -7.02 -5.79 11.95
C LYS A 115 -7.79 -4.79 11.10
N SER A 116 -7.39 -4.61 9.85
CA SER A 116 -8.07 -3.73 8.90
C SER A 116 -9.14 -4.46 8.08
N GLY A 117 -9.44 -5.71 8.41
CA GLY A 117 -10.51 -6.47 7.79
C GLY A 117 -10.08 -7.35 6.61
N PHE A 118 -8.79 -7.51 6.39
CA PHE A 118 -8.28 -8.38 5.33
C PHE A 118 -8.18 -9.83 5.79
N THR A 119 -8.43 -10.75 4.86
CA THR A 119 -8.38 -12.19 5.10
C THR A 119 -7.32 -12.82 4.21
N PRO A 120 -6.41 -13.67 4.75
CA PRO A 120 -5.41 -14.33 3.92
C PRO A 120 -6.04 -15.39 3.02
N TYR A 121 -5.46 -15.57 1.84
CA TYR A 121 -5.83 -16.65 0.92
C TYR A 121 -4.60 -17.09 0.11
N GLY A 122 -4.66 -18.30 -0.42
CA GLY A 122 -3.57 -18.87 -1.20
C GLY A 122 -2.37 -19.28 -0.35
N GLU A 123 -1.35 -19.79 -1.02
CA GLU A 123 -0.13 -20.25 -0.35
C GLU A 123 0.85 -19.11 -0.15
N ILE A 124 1.73 -19.26 0.85
CA ILE A 124 2.82 -18.32 1.07
C ILE A 124 3.80 -18.41 -0.11
N PHE A 125 4.25 -17.26 -0.60
CA PHE A 125 5.19 -17.19 -1.72
C PHE A 125 6.37 -16.27 -1.35
N ASP A 126 7.46 -16.41 -2.10
CA ASP A 126 8.66 -15.61 -1.88
C ASP A 126 8.69 -14.42 -2.83
N ASP A 127 9.05 -13.25 -2.30
CA ASP A 127 9.30 -12.05 -3.08
C ASP A 127 10.59 -11.41 -2.57
N GLU A 128 11.65 -11.47 -3.38
CA GLU A 128 12.99 -11.01 -3.07
C GLU A 128 13.51 -11.57 -1.73
N GLY A 129 13.30 -12.86 -1.49
CA GLY A 129 13.75 -13.53 -0.26
C GLY A 129 12.87 -13.27 0.96
N CYS A 130 11.76 -12.57 0.79
CA CYS A 130 10.84 -12.27 1.88
C CYS A 130 9.54 -13.06 1.69
N PRO A 131 9.09 -13.86 2.67
CA PRO A 131 7.83 -14.58 2.55
C PRO A 131 6.63 -13.63 2.58
N HIS A 132 5.71 -13.84 1.64
CA HIS A 132 4.50 -13.04 1.46
C HIS A 132 3.25 -13.91 1.46
N GLN A 133 2.12 -13.30 1.81
CA GLN A 133 0.80 -13.93 1.83
C GLN A 133 -0.18 -13.00 1.12
N MET A 134 -0.93 -13.54 0.16
CA MET A 134 -2.02 -12.77 -0.44
C MET A 134 -3.14 -12.59 0.56
N MET A 135 -3.75 -11.41 0.56
CA MET A 135 -4.87 -11.07 1.42
C MET A 135 -5.94 -10.34 0.63
N GLU A 136 -7.18 -10.47 1.04
CA GLU A 136 -8.31 -9.83 0.37
C GLU A 136 -9.30 -9.23 1.36
N LYS A 137 -10.05 -8.24 0.87
CA LYS A 137 -11.16 -7.62 1.61
C LYS A 137 -12.28 -7.29 0.63
N LYS A 138 -13.49 -7.73 0.94
CA LYS A 138 -14.69 -7.33 0.19
C LYS A 138 -15.10 -5.93 0.62
N LEU A 139 -15.47 -5.11 -0.37
CA LEU A 139 -15.90 -3.73 -0.12
C LEU A 139 -17.41 -3.61 -0.01
#